data_48f7268b2bd865ac95dec233c1227e2c
#
_entry.id   48f7268b2bd865ac95dec233c1227e2c
#
_cell.length_a   1.000
_cell.length_b   1.000
_cell.length_c   1.000
_cell.angle_alpha   90.00
_cell.angle_beta   90.00
_cell.angle_gamma   90.00
#
_symmetry.space_group_name_H-M   'P 1'
#
loop_
_entity.id
_entity.type
_entity.pdbx_description
1 polymer ?
#
loop_
_entity_poly.entity_id
_entity_poly.type
_entity_poly.pdbx_seq_one_letter_code
_entity_poly.pdbx_strand_id
1 'polypeptide(L)'
;MLYIAATIKNNLKYKKEVMLIKNNKLAVSPITTHIDLKDVHRNIKRDLIIRKVKVINEWFVKNYKKKPQIGMLGLNPHNAEFRKDSHETKEIIPAISILKKNKINISGPLVADTIFINEYKNFDVIIGMYHDQILAPF
;
A
#
# COMPACT_ATOMS: atom_id res chain seq x y z
N MET A 1 10.96 -18.79 9.88
CA MET A 1 10.44 -17.67 9.08
C MET A 1 10.43 -16.41 9.96
N LEU A 2 11.30 -15.46 9.68
CA LEU A 2 11.42 -14.24 10.49
C LEU A 2 10.46 -13.19 9.96
N TYR A 3 9.43 -12.85 10.73
CA TYR A 3 8.56 -11.71 10.45
C TYR A 3 9.13 -10.49 11.18
N ILE A 4 9.49 -9.47 10.45
CA ILE A 4 9.84 -8.18 11.04
C ILE A 4 8.61 -7.28 10.89
N ALA A 5 7.88 -7.09 11.99
CA ALA A 5 6.87 -6.04 12.06
C ALA A 5 7.57 -4.76 12.49
N ALA A 6 7.68 -3.79 11.61
CA ALA A 6 8.21 -2.49 11.94
C ALA A 6 7.08 -1.46 11.91
N THR A 7 6.85 -0.81 13.03
CA THR A 7 6.10 0.43 13.04
C THR A 7 7.06 1.55 12.67
N ILE A 8 6.89 2.09 11.47
CA ILE A 8 7.71 3.22 11.02
C ILE A 8 7.15 4.48 11.68
N LYS A 9 7.86 4.96 12.70
CA LYS A 9 7.58 6.27 13.30
C LYS A 9 8.38 7.32 12.54
N ASN A 10 7.69 8.16 11.80
CA ASN A 10 8.35 9.29 11.15
C ASN A 10 8.40 10.47 12.12
N ASN A 11 9.60 10.80 12.60
CA ASN A 11 9.82 11.66 13.77
C ASN A 11 9.54 13.16 13.60
N LEU A 12 9.23 13.70 12.41
CA LEU A 12 9.25 15.16 12.29
C LEU A 12 8.14 15.82 11.48
N LYS A 13 7.35 15.13 10.67
CA LYS A 13 6.36 15.82 9.83
C LYS A 13 4.97 15.18 9.73
N TYR A 14 4.84 13.90 10.02
CA TYR A 14 3.58 13.18 9.86
C TYR A 14 3.34 12.27 11.07
N LYS A 15 2.46 12.69 11.97
CA LYS A 15 2.10 11.98 13.23
C LYS A 15 1.37 10.64 13.04
N LYS A 16 1.53 9.93 11.93
CA LYS A 16 0.81 8.68 11.70
C LYS A 16 1.77 7.53 11.42
N GLU A 17 1.64 6.51 12.24
CA GLU A 17 2.37 5.27 12.13
C GLU A 17 2.02 4.52 10.85
N VAL A 18 3.01 3.89 10.22
CA VAL A 18 2.83 2.99 9.09
C VAL A 18 3.20 1.58 9.55
N MET A 19 2.26 0.65 9.42
CA MET A 19 2.55 -0.76 9.64
C MET A 19 3.26 -1.32 8.39
N LEU A 20 4.44 -1.88 8.58
CA LEU A 20 5.17 -2.60 7.54
C LEU A 20 5.56 -3.98 8.08
N ILE A 21 5.14 -5.01 7.39
CA ILE A 21 5.48 -6.40 7.71
C ILE A 21 6.31 -6.96 6.58
N LYS A 22 7.44 -7.56 6.91
CA LYS A 22 8.40 -8.05 5.92
C LYS A 22 8.87 -9.46 6.25
N ASN A 23 8.95 -10.30 5.24
CA ASN A 23 9.72 -11.55 5.27
C ASN A 23 10.90 -11.47 4.28
N ASN A 24 11.58 -12.58 4.02
CA ASN A 24 12.74 -12.60 3.13
C ASN A 24 12.42 -12.32 1.66
N LYS A 25 11.16 -12.39 1.26
CA LYS A 25 10.73 -12.30 -0.14
C LYS A 25 9.94 -11.04 -0.46
N LEU A 26 9.14 -10.57 0.50
CA LEU A 26 8.15 -9.52 0.26
C LEU A 26 7.90 -8.72 1.53
N ALA A 27 7.61 -7.43 1.35
CA ALA A 27 7.01 -6.61 2.40
C ALA A 27 5.54 -6.31 2.06
N VAL A 28 4.70 -6.15 3.06
CA VAL A 28 3.30 -5.76 2.91
C VAL A 28 2.94 -4.65 3.90
N SER A 29 2.01 -3.79 3.50
CA SER A 29 1.55 -2.69 4.34
C SER A 29 0.08 -2.37 4.06
N PRO A 30 -0.79 -2.33 5.06
CA PRO A 30 -2.16 -1.87 4.90
C PRO A 30 -2.26 -0.33 5.03
N ILE A 31 -3.09 0.30 4.23
CA ILE A 31 -3.42 1.74 4.36
C ILE A 31 -4.23 1.98 5.62
N THR A 32 -5.26 1.16 5.88
CA THR A 32 -5.99 1.14 7.14
C THR A 32 -5.58 -0.09 7.94
N THR A 33 -5.52 0.03 9.27
CA THR A 33 -5.03 -1.04 10.14
C THR A 33 -6.15 -1.60 11.03
N HIS A 34 -6.20 -1.22 12.27
CA HIS A 34 -7.10 -1.78 13.28
C HIS A 34 -8.43 -1.00 13.33
N ILE A 35 -9.17 -1.02 12.23
CA ILE A 35 -10.51 -0.43 12.15
C ILE A 35 -11.51 -1.47 11.66
N ASP A 36 -12.79 -1.30 12.01
CA ASP A 36 -13.83 -2.18 11.53
C ASP A 36 -13.95 -2.14 10.00
N LEU A 37 -14.23 -3.28 9.40
CA LEU A 37 -14.35 -3.38 7.94
C LEU A 37 -15.39 -2.39 7.36
N LYS A 38 -16.49 -2.15 8.08
CA LYS A 38 -17.53 -1.17 7.70
C LYS A 38 -16.99 0.26 7.56
N ASP A 39 -15.88 0.58 8.24
CA ASP A 39 -15.30 1.92 8.24
C ASP A 39 -14.13 2.08 7.27
N VAL A 40 -13.65 0.99 6.68
CA VAL A 40 -12.52 1.01 5.75
C VAL A 40 -12.75 1.99 4.61
N HIS A 41 -13.87 1.88 3.91
CA HIS A 41 -14.15 2.69 2.73
C HIS A 41 -14.15 4.21 3.02
N ARG A 42 -14.60 4.61 4.20
CA ARG A 42 -14.59 6.03 4.61
C ARG A 42 -13.19 6.57 4.86
N ASN A 43 -12.27 5.69 5.22
CA ASN A 43 -10.89 6.04 5.56
C ASN A 43 -9.94 5.94 4.37
N ILE A 44 -10.34 5.36 3.24
CA ILE A 44 -9.52 5.34 2.02
C ILE A 44 -9.62 6.69 1.34
N LYS A 45 -8.62 7.53 1.59
CA LYS A 45 -8.52 8.89 1.05
C LYS A 45 -7.16 9.07 0.36
N ARG A 46 -7.17 9.79 -0.75
CA ARG A 46 -5.99 10.10 -1.56
C ARG A 46 -4.82 10.59 -0.72
N ASP A 47 -5.06 11.56 0.17
CA ASP A 47 -3.99 12.14 0.98
C ASP A 47 -3.39 11.16 1.98
N LEU A 48 -4.21 10.26 2.55
CA LEU A 48 -3.72 9.20 3.43
C LEU A 48 -2.83 8.22 2.66
N ILE A 49 -3.26 7.81 1.47
CA ILE A 49 -2.49 6.93 0.59
C ILE A 49 -1.13 7.56 0.27
N ILE A 50 -1.13 8.79 -0.21
CA ILE A 50 0.10 9.50 -0.58
C ILE A 50 1.08 9.59 0.59
N ARG A 51 0.60 9.97 1.78
CA ARG A 51 1.47 10.09 2.96
C ARG A 51 2.09 8.76 3.34
N LYS A 52 1.29 7.70 3.43
CA LYS A 52 1.79 6.38 3.84
C LYS A 52 2.78 5.80 2.84
N VAL A 53 2.50 5.93 1.55
CA VAL A 53 3.42 5.46 0.50
C VAL A 53 4.75 6.22 0.53
N LYS A 54 4.73 7.53 0.74
CA LYS A 54 5.97 8.32 0.88
C LYS A 54 6.81 7.83 2.06
N VAL A 55 6.20 7.58 3.21
CA VAL A 55 6.89 7.05 4.39
C VAL A 55 7.54 5.69 4.09
N ILE A 56 6.82 4.79 3.42
CA ILE A 56 7.34 3.47 3.03
C ILE A 56 8.52 3.62 2.07
N ASN A 57 8.37 4.46 1.05
CA ASN A 57 9.44 4.71 0.08
C ASN A 57 10.71 5.26 0.75
N GLU A 58 10.57 6.25 1.62
CA GLU A 58 11.68 6.82 2.39
C GLU A 58 12.37 5.78 3.27
N TRP A 59 11.58 4.94 3.94
CA TRP A 59 12.12 3.85 4.75
C TRP A 59 12.97 2.87 3.94
N PHE A 60 12.49 2.45 2.77
CA PHE A 60 13.24 1.56 1.87
C PHE A 60 14.54 2.23 1.37
N VAL A 61 14.47 3.47 0.94
CA VAL A 61 15.66 4.22 0.49
C VAL A 61 16.69 4.34 1.61
N LYS A 62 16.24 4.64 2.82
CA LYS A 62 17.14 4.75 4.00
C LYS A 62 17.81 3.43 4.35
N ASN A 63 17.07 2.32 4.34
CA ASN A 63 17.54 1.02 4.83
C ASN A 63 18.22 0.18 3.76
N TYR A 64 17.83 0.30 2.48
CA TYR A 64 18.34 -0.52 1.38
C TYR A 64 19.07 0.29 0.32
N LYS A 65 19.17 1.62 0.45
CA LYS A 65 19.82 2.52 -0.52
C LYS A 65 19.26 2.41 -1.95
N LYS A 66 18.00 2.00 -2.06
CA LYS A 66 17.33 1.79 -3.35
C LYS A 66 15.83 2.12 -3.21
N LYS A 67 15.25 2.69 -4.27
CA LYS A 67 13.80 2.89 -4.34
C LYS A 67 13.09 1.56 -4.49
N PRO A 68 12.05 1.27 -3.69
CA PRO A 68 11.29 0.04 -3.82
C PRO A 68 10.40 0.04 -5.07
N GLN A 69 10.14 -1.14 -5.61
CA GLN A 69 9.04 -1.38 -6.54
C GLN A 69 7.76 -1.61 -5.72
N ILE A 70 6.81 -0.71 -5.82
CA ILE A 70 5.59 -0.71 -5.01
C ILE A 70 4.42 -1.19 -5.85
N GLY A 71 3.71 -2.21 -5.39
CA GLY A 71 2.41 -2.63 -5.93
C GLY A 71 1.30 -2.14 -5.02
N MET A 72 0.32 -1.41 -5.57
CA MET A 72 -0.84 -0.94 -4.81
C MET A 72 -2.10 -1.68 -5.24
N LEU A 73 -2.81 -2.28 -4.29
CA LEU A 73 -4.06 -2.96 -4.55
C LEU A 73 -5.22 -1.97 -4.63
N GLY A 74 -6.29 -2.38 -5.32
CA GLY A 74 -7.58 -1.72 -5.21
C GLY A 74 -8.29 -2.05 -3.90
N LEU A 75 -9.41 -1.39 -3.63
CA LEU A 75 -10.25 -1.67 -2.47
C LEU A 75 -11.27 -2.77 -2.76
N ASN A 76 -11.90 -2.68 -3.92
CA ASN A 76 -13.03 -3.54 -4.30
C ASN A 76 -12.59 -4.70 -5.21
N PRO A 77 -13.38 -5.79 -5.27
CA PRO A 77 -13.13 -6.86 -6.21
C PRO A 77 -13.00 -6.32 -7.65
N HIS A 78 -12.02 -6.84 -8.40
CA HIS A 78 -11.73 -6.44 -9.78
C HIS A 78 -11.59 -4.92 -9.97
N ASN A 79 -11.09 -4.21 -8.94
CA ASN A 79 -10.95 -2.75 -8.93
C ASN A 79 -12.28 -2.01 -9.22
N ALA A 80 -13.41 -2.59 -8.79
CA ALA A 80 -14.75 -2.09 -9.06
C ALA A 80 -15.02 -1.82 -10.55
N GLU A 81 -14.34 -2.56 -11.45
CA GLU A 81 -14.41 -2.38 -12.90
C GLU A 81 -14.19 -0.90 -13.33
N PHE A 82 -13.44 -0.16 -12.51
CA PHE A 82 -13.16 1.27 -12.69
C PHE A 82 -14.40 2.16 -12.83
N ARG A 83 -15.50 1.81 -12.16
CA ARG A 83 -16.68 2.67 -12.12
C ARG A 83 -16.33 4.07 -11.63
N LYS A 84 -16.97 5.09 -12.19
CA LYS A 84 -16.69 6.50 -11.87
C LYS A 84 -16.87 6.87 -10.40
N ASP A 85 -17.77 6.18 -9.69
CA ASP A 85 -18.07 6.40 -8.27
C ASP A 85 -17.19 5.60 -7.31
N SER A 86 -16.35 4.71 -7.82
CA SER A 86 -15.53 3.83 -7.02
C SER A 86 -14.38 4.56 -6.31
N HIS A 87 -13.88 3.97 -5.22
CA HIS A 87 -12.67 4.44 -4.53
C HIS A 87 -11.43 4.32 -5.41
N GLU A 88 -11.38 3.32 -6.27
CA GLU A 88 -10.31 3.16 -7.24
C GLU A 88 -10.19 4.40 -8.13
N THR A 89 -11.29 4.85 -8.69
CA THR A 89 -11.32 6.01 -9.61
C THR A 89 -11.16 7.34 -8.89
N LYS A 90 -11.77 7.50 -7.71
CA LYS A 90 -11.80 8.78 -7.00
C LYS A 90 -10.57 9.03 -6.12
N GLU A 91 -9.99 7.99 -5.53
CA GLU A 91 -8.96 8.13 -4.51
C GLU A 91 -7.64 7.42 -4.88
N ILE A 92 -7.70 6.16 -5.32
CA ILE A 92 -6.50 5.33 -5.50
C ILE A 92 -5.73 5.72 -6.76
N ILE A 93 -6.39 5.77 -7.91
CA ILE A 93 -5.75 6.16 -9.18
C ILE A 93 -5.15 7.56 -9.11
N PRO A 94 -5.87 8.59 -8.60
CA PRO A 94 -5.28 9.91 -8.45
C PRO A 94 -4.06 9.94 -7.50
N ALA A 95 -4.10 9.16 -6.41
CA ALA A 95 -2.95 9.03 -5.52
C ALA A 95 -1.74 8.43 -6.23
N ILE A 96 -1.92 7.34 -6.97
CA ILE A 96 -0.86 6.70 -7.75
C ILE A 96 -0.28 7.67 -8.77
N SER A 97 -1.13 8.44 -9.46
CA SER A 97 -0.68 9.43 -10.44
C SER A 97 0.22 10.50 -9.82
N ILE A 98 -0.16 11.02 -8.66
CA ILE A 98 0.65 12.00 -7.92
C ILE A 98 1.98 11.38 -7.46
N LEU A 99 1.96 10.16 -6.93
CA LEU A 99 3.15 9.46 -6.48
C LEU A 99 4.14 9.20 -7.61
N LYS A 100 3.64 8.82 -8.80
CA LYS A 100 4.48 8.69 -10.01
C LYS A 100 5.13 10.02 -10.41
N LYS A 101 4.40 11.13 -10.35
CA LYS A 101 4.96 12.47 -10.61
C LYS A 101 6.05 12.83 -9.59
N ASN A 102 5.97 12.33 -8.36
CA ASN A 102 7.00 12.45 -7.34
C ASN A 102 8.15 11.43 -7.50
N LYS A 103 8.22 10.75 -8.64
CA LYS A 103 9.28 9.77 -8.98
C LYS A 103 9.34 8.57 -8.04
N ILE A 104 8.20 8.15 -7.50
CA ILE A 104 8.03 6.91 -6.76
C ILE A 104 7.68 5.80 -7.75
N ASN A 105 8.37 4.65 -7.64
CA ASN A 105 8.13 3.50 -8.48
C ASN A 105 6.91 2.73 -7.97
N ILE A 106 5.73 3.04 -8.49
CA ILE A 106 4.47 2.46 -8.06
C ILE A 106 3.63 2.02 -9.24
N SER A 107 2.98 0.87 -9.11
CA SER A 107 2.03 0.30 -10.08
C SER A 107 0.71 -0.02 -9.41
N GLY A 108 -0.38 0.15 -10.13
CA GLY A 108 -1.71 -0.18 -9.63
C GLY A 108 -2.82 0.72 -10.20
N PRO A 109 -4.05 0.55 -9.72
CA PRO A 109 -4.44 -0.48 -8.76
C PRO A 109 -4.37 -1.89 -9.33
N LEU A 110 -3.80 -2.81 -8.55
CA LEU A 110 -3.66 -4.22 -8.91
C LEU A 110 -4.83 -5.02 -8.33
N VAL A 111 -5.13 -6.13 -8.96
CA VAL A 111 -6.24 -7.00 -8.54
C VAL A 111 -5.78 -7.91 -7.39
N ALA A 112 -6.44 -7.78 -6.23
CA ALA A 112 -5.99 -8.40 -4.98
C ALA A 112 -6.05 -9.94 -5.00
N ASP A 113 -7.01 -10.53 -5.71
CA ASP A 113 -7.19 -11.99 -5.76
C ASP A 113 -6.15 -12.71 -6.63
N THR A 114 -5.47 -12.01 -7.52
CA THR A 114 -4.50 -12.61 -8.44
C THR A 114 -3.04 -12.25 -8.16
N ILE A 115 -2.78 -11.10 -7.55
CA ILE A 115 -1.42 -10.59 -7.35
C ILE A 115 -0.51 -11.56 -6.60
N PHE A 116 -1.03 -12.27 -5.60
CA PHE A 116 -0.25 -13.18 -4.76
C PHE A 116 0.02 -14.56 -5.37
N ILE A 117 -0.53 -14.85 -6.55
CA ILE A 117 -0.25 -16.11 -7.25
C ILE A 117 1.19 -16.11 -7.76
N ASN A 118 1.58 -15.12 -8.55
CA ASN A 118 2.93 -15.01 -9.10
C ASN A 118 3.47 -13.58 -9.19
N GLU A 119 2.61 -12.60 -9.45
CA GLU A 119 3.03 -11.23 -9.79
C GLU A 119 3.68 -10.50 -8.61
N TYR A 120 3.42 -10.91 -7.37
CA TYR A 120 4.04 -10.32 -6.18
C TYR A 120 5.58 -10.30 -6.25
N LYS A 121 6.18 -11.22 -7.02
CA LYS A 121 7.64 -11.32 -7.20
C LYS A 121 8.24 -10.10 -7.92
N ASN A 122 7.41 -9.31 -8.59
CA ASN A 122 7.84 -8.10 -9.29
C ASN A 122 7.93 -6.89 -8.35
N PHE A 123 7.56 -7.04 -7.09
CA PHE A 123 7.46 -5.95 -6.13
C PHE A 123 8.33 -6.20 -4.89
N ASP A 124 8.86 -5.13 -4.33
CA ASP A 124 9.53 -5.13 -3.02
C ASP A 124 8.50 -5.00 -1.90
N VAL A 125 7.41 -4.27 -2.15
CA VAL A 125 6.31 -4.09 -1.20
C VAL A 125 4.97 -4.05 -1.92
N ILE A 126 3.97 -4.71 -1.35
CA ILE A 126 2.57 -4.62 -1.78
C ILE A 126 1.78 -3.89 -0.70
N ILE A 127 1.03 -2.86 -1.13
CA ILE A 127 0.21 -2.04 -0.26
C ILE A 127 -1.25 -2.36 -0.52
N GLY A 128 -1.95 -2.83 0.51
CA GLY A 128 -3.39 -3.08 0.48
C GLY A 128 -4.18 -1.98 1.16
N MET A 129 -5.50 -2.02 1.01
CA MET A 129 -6.37 -0.99 1.55
C MET A 129 -6.76 -1.27 3.00
N TYR A 130 -6.79 -2.53 3.42
CA TYR A 130 -7.13 -2.91 4.79
C TYR A 130 -6.35 -4.14 5.25
N HIS A 131 -6.36 -4.36 6.55
CA HIS A 131 -5.52 -5.32 7.25
C HIS A 131 -5.60 -6.74 6.65
N ASP A 132 -6.79 -7.33 6.59
CA ASP A 132 -6.93 -8.73 6.18
C ASP A 132 -6.74 -8.93 4.67
N GLN A 133 -6.98 -7.89 3.86
CA GLN A 133 -6.71 -7.95 2.42
C GLN A 133 -5.26 -8.31 2.13
N ILE A 134 -4.34 -7.79 2.94
CA ILE A 134 -2.92 -7.91 2.70
C ILE A 134 -2.25 -8.96 3.57
N LEU A 135 -2.74 -9.18 4.79
CA LEU A 135 -2.12 -10.12 5.72
C LEU A 135 -2.60 -11.56 5.56
N ALA A 136 -3.83 -11.78 5.14
CA ALA A 136 -4.35 -13.14 4.93
C ALA A 136 -3.58 -13.90 3.84
N PRO A 137 -3.28 -13.32 2.65
CA PRO A 137 -2.49 -14.00 1.63
C PRO A 137 -0.98 -13.99 1.88
N PHE A 138 -0.47 -13.11 2.73
CA PHE A 138 0.95 -12.98 3.05
C PHE A 138 1.46 -14.13 3.91
#